data_1463d2b25cd6a83fb8e2b4aa6fac2899
#
_entry.id   1463d2b25cd6a83fb8e2b4aa6fac2899
#
_cell.length_a   1.000
_cell.length_b   1.000
_cell.length_c   1.000
_cell.angle_alpha   90.00
_cell.angle_beta   90.00
_cell.angle_gamma   90.00
#
_symmetry.space_group_name_H-M   'P 1'
#
loop_
_entity.id
_entity.type
_entity.pdbx_description
1 polymer ?
#
loop_
_entity_poly.entity_id
_entity_poly.type
_entity_poly.pdbx_seq_one_letter_code
_entity_poly.pdbx_strand_id
1 'polypeptide(L)'
;MAKLKESATVISQRILADGIYDLRLETKIAGDAVPGQFVGVYTDDKSSLLPRPISICGVDKEKNELRLVYRVVGKGTDLFSKLSEGDHVDVLGPLGNGYPMEEAAGKSVILMGGGIGVPPLLELAKRLSKLSDDKRPKDIKIVMGYRNDQTFLADEFRKYAELYIATDDGSLGTHGTVIDALNEQSIEGDVIYTCGPMPMLRGIKKYAAEHNMKAYLSLEERMACGVGACLGCVVATKEKDAHSHVNNARICTDGPVFDAEDVDI
;
A
#
# COMPACT_ATOMS: atom_id res chain seq x y z
N MET A 1 18.72 4.39 -0.98
CA MET A 1 18.51 3.81 -2.34
C MET A 1 18.50 4.91 -3.37
N ALA A 2 19.08 4.69 -4.55
CA ALA A 2 19.00 5.67 -5.64
C ALA A 2 17.60 5.68 -6.25
N LYS A 3 17.00 6.86 -6.39
CA LYS A 3 15.72 7.02 -7.11
C LYS A 3 16.02 7.04 -8.60
N LEU A 4 15.35 6.21 -9.37
CA LEU A 4 15.52 6.11 -10.82
C LEU A 4 14.27 6.64 -11.52
N LYS A 5 14.47 7.43 -12.58
CA LYS A 5 13.42 7.74 -13.54
C LYS A 5 13.76 7.05 -14.85
N GLU A 6 12.86 6.20 -15.35
CA GLU A 6 13.07 5.51 -16.63
C GLU A 6 11.73 5.27 -17.34
N SER A 7 11.82 4.93 -18.62
CA SER A 7 10.69 4.45 -19.42
C SER A 7 10.56 2.95 -19.20
N ALA A 8 9.47 2.53 -18.56
CA ALA A 8 9.14 1.14 -18.30
C ALA A 8 8.27 0.58 -19.43
N THR A 9 8.45 -0.70 -19.76
CA THR A 9 7.62 -1.38 -20.76
C THR A 9 6.43 -2.06 -20.10
N VAL A 10 5.24 -1.89 -20.64
CA VAL A 10 4.04 -2.60 -20.21
C VAL A 10 4.13 -4.06 -20.62
N ILE A 11 4.19 -4.96 -19.65
CA ILE A 11 4.17 -6.41 -19.86
C ILE A 11 2.73 -6.89 -20.10
N SER A 12 1.82 -6.39 -19.27
CA SER A 12 0.39 -6.71 -19.37
C SER A 12 -0.46 -5.73 -18.58
N GLN A 13 -1.71 -5.59 -18.99
CA GLN A 13 -2.73 -4.92 -18.20
C GLN A 13 -4.04 -5.69 -18.26
N ARG A 14 -4.74 -5.80 -17.13
CA ARG A 14 -6.04 -6.45 -17.04
C ARG A 14 -6.94 -5.76 -16.03
N ILE A 15 -8.24 -5.93 -16.19
CA ILE A 15 -9.26 -5.47 -15.25
C ILE A 15 -9.41 -6.55 -14.15
N LEU A 16 -9.35 -6.13 -12.87
CA LEU A 16 -9.59 -7.01 -11.72
C LEU A 16 -11.02 -6.87 -11.16
N ALA A 17 -11.56 -5.66 -11.22
CA ALA A 17 -12.91 -5.28 -10.80
C ALA A 17 -13.29 -4.00 -11.53
N ASP A 18 -14.52 -3.52 -11.33
CA ASP A 18 -14.98 -2.28 -11.97
C ASP A 18 -14.07 -1.09 -11.60
N GLY A 19 -13.45 -0.51 -12.63
CA GLY A 19 -12.49 0.59 -12.50
C GLY A 19 -11.17 0.24 -11.79
N ILE A 20 -10.88 -1.05 -11.51
CA ILE A 20 -9.64 -1.52 -10.90
C ILE A 20 -8.79 -2.28 -11.93
N TYR A 21 -7.57 -1.82 -12.13
CA TYR A 21 -6.63 -2.36 -13.11
C TYR A 21 -5.38 -2.94 -12.45
N ASP A 22 -4.87 -4.05 -13.02
CA ASP A 22 -3.60 -4.70 -12.70
C ASP A 22 -2.65 -4.44 -13.85
N LEU A 23 -1.65 -3.59 -13.62
CA LEU A 23 -0.62 -3.19 -14.58
C LEU A 23 0.71 -3.79 -14.19
N ARG A 24 1.36 -4.49 -15.12
CA ARG A 24 2.69 -5.06 -14.95
C ARG A 24 3.68 -4.36 -15.85
N LEU A 25 4.79 -3.94 -15.26
CA LEU A 25 5.83 -3.16 -15.92
C LEU A 25 7.18 -3.87 -15.81
N GLU A 26 7.90 -3.95 -16.92
CA GLU A 26 9.32 -4.27 -16.90
C GLU A 26 10.12 -2.99 -16.60
N THR A 27 10.86 -3.00 -15.48
CA THR A 27 11.60 -1.84 -14.98
C THR A 27 12.68 -2.24 -13.99
N LYS A 28 13.85 -1.61 -14.04
CA LYS A 28 14.95 -1.82 -13.09
C LYS A 28 14.62 -1.38 -11.67
N ILE A 29 13.59 -0.54 -11.50
CA ILE A 29 13.08 -0.11 -10.20
C ILE A 29 12.71 -1.32 -9.32
N ALA A 30 12.28 -2.45 -9.93
CA ALA A 30 11.95 -3.68 -9.22
C ALA A 30 13.10 -4.22 -8.36
N GLY A 31 14.37 -4.02 -8.77
CA GLY A 31 15.55 -4.52 -8.06
C GLY A 31 15.66 -4.02 -6.62
N ASP A 32 15.32 -2.75 -6.38
CA ASP A 32 15.44 -2.08 -5.08
C ASP A 32 14.12 -1.94 -4.33
N ALA A 33 12.99 -2.26 -4.96
CA ALA A 33 11.66 -2.07 -4.39
C ALA A 33 11.39 -2.97 -3.17
N VAL A 34 10.73 -2.40 -2.16
CA VAL A 34 10.29 -3.10 -0.93
C VAL A 34 8.80 -2.85 -0.67
N PRO A 35 8.12 -3.74 0.11
CA PRO A 35 6.70 -3.59 0.42
C PRO A 35 6.39 -2.27 1.13
N GLY A 36 5.33 -1.61 0.73
CA GLY A 36 4.90 -0.31 1.29
C GLY A 36 5.40 0.89 0.50
N GLN A 37 6.37 0.72 -0.40
CA GLN A 37 6.81 1.77 -1.32
C GLN A 37 5.82 1.95 -2.49
N PHE A 38 6.01 3.05 -3.22
CA PHE A 38 5.23 3.41 -4.38
C PHE A 38 6.13 3.91 -5.52
N VAL A 39 5.55 4.14 -6.68
CA VAL A 39 6.18 4.79 -7.83
C VAL A 39 5.35 5.97 -8.31
N GLY A 40 6.01 7.00 -8.83
CA GLY A 40 5.36 8.06 -9.59
C GLY A 40 5.22 7.66 -11.05
N VAL A 41 3.99 7.48 -11.54
CA VAL A 41 3.70 7.13 -12.94
C VAL A 41 3.31 8.39 -13.70
N TYR A 42 3.99 8.66 -14.80
CA TYR A 42 3.74 9.82 -15.66
C TYR A 42 2.80 9.45 -16.80
N THR A 43 2.08 10.43 -17.29
CA THR A 43 1.30 10.30 -18.53
C THR A 43 2.02 10.97 -19.70
N ASP A 44 1.79 10.56 -20.92
CA ASP A 44 2.29 11.23 -22.12
C ASP A 44 1.51 12.51 -22.45
N ASP A 45 0.43 12.80 -21.72
CA ASP A 45 -0.36 14.00 -21.91
C ASP A 45 0.35 15.23 -21.33
N LYS A 46 0.78 16.12 -22.23
CA LYS A 46 1.46 17.39 -21.89
C LYS A 46 0.66 18.34 -21.01
N SER A 47 -0.66 18.13 -20.88
CA SER A 47 -1.51 18.87 -19.96
C SER A 47 -1.57 18.24 -18.55
N SER A 48 -0.88 17.13 -18.31
CA SER A 48 -0.95 16.31 -17.09
C SER A 48 0.46 16.03 -16.56
N LEU A 49 1.19 17.09 -16.21
CA LEU A 49 2.64 17.09 -15.95
C LEU A 49 3.05 16.34 -14.68
N LEU A 50 2.22 16.28 -13.67
CA LEU A 50 2.58 15.66 -12.39
C LEU A 50 2.42 14.12 -12.46
N PRO A 51 3.32 13.36 -11.81
CA PRO A 51 3.15 11.91 -11.72
C PRO A 51 1.99 11.54 -10.80
N ARG A 52 1.42 10.34 -11.01
CA ARG A 52 0.46 9.73 -10.09
C ARG A 52 1.19 8.77 -9.19
N PRO A 53 1.13 8.97 -7.87
CA PRO A 53 1.69 8.01 -6.94
C PRO A 53 0.83 6.74 -6.95
N ILE A 54 1.45 5.61 -7.28
CA ILE A 54 0.79 4.30 -7.29
C ILE A 54 1.62 3.35 -6.43
N SER A 55 0.98 2.76 -5.43
CA SER A 55 1.63 1.81 -4.52
C SER A 55 2.03 0.53 -5.25
N ILE A 56 3.17 -0.04 -4.86
CA ILE A 56 3.68 -1.29 -5.40
C ILE A 56 2.89 -2.44 -4.80
N CYS A 57 2.21 -3.21 -5.66
CA CYS A 57 1.43 -4.39 -5.30
C CYS A 57 2.27 -5.68 -5.29
N GLY A 58 3.27 -5.76 -6.16
CA GLY A 58 4.13 -6.92 -6.28
C GLY A 58 5.47 -6.61 -6.94
N VAL A 59 6.47 -7.44 -6.61
CA VAL A 59 7.83 -7.31 -7.12
C VAL A 59 8.35 -8.70 -7.52
N ASP A 60 8.86 -8.79 -8.74
CA ASP A 60 9.69 -9.90 -9.20
C ASP A 60 11.07 -9.35 -9.60
N LYS A 61 12.06 -9.51 -8.71
CA LYS A 61 13.41 -8.98 -8.93
C LYS A 61 14.17 -9.70 -10.03
N GLU A 62 13.90 -10.98 -10.23
CA GLU A 62 14.59 -11.79 -11.24
C GLU A 62 14.17 -11.40 -12.66
N LYS A 63 12.89 -11.00 -12.80
CA LYS A 63 12.32 -10.57 -14.07
C LYS A 63 12.36 -9.06 -14.28
N ASN A 64 12.84 -8.27 -13.30
CA ASN A 64 12.70 -6.81 -13.28
C ASN A 64 11.25 -6.35 -13.45
N GLU A 65 10.30 -7.05 -12.80
CA GLU A 65 8.87 -6.77 -12.95
C GLU A 65 8.30 -6.08 -11.71
N LEU A 66 7.62 -4.96 -11.91
CA LEU A 66 6.74 -4.33 -10.93
C LEU A 66 5.28 -4.57 -11.30
N ARG A 67 4.48 -4.88 -10.29
CA ARG A 67 3.03 -4.96 -10.38
C ARG A 67 2.40 -3.80 -9.65
N LEU A 68 1.57 -3.05 -10.35
CA LEU A 68 0.81 -1.91 -9.85
C LEU A 68 -0.68 -2.23 -9.97
N VAL A 69 -1.43 -2.06 -8.88
CA VAL A 69 -2.89 -2.17 -8.93
C VAL A 69 -3.47 -0.83 -8.54
N TYR A 70 -4.29 -0.25 -9.41
CA TYR A 70 -4.81 1.10 -9.24
C TYR A 70 -6.29 1.21 -9.60
N ARG A 71 -6.93 2.26 -9.07
CA ARG A 71 -8.30 2.64 -9.40
C ARG A 71 -8.30 3.80 -10.37
N VAL A 72 -9.20 3.77 -11.34
CA VAL A 72 -9.47 4.93 -12.20
C VAL A 72 -10.30 5.95 -11.41
N VAL A 73 -9.67 7.10 -11.11
CA VAL A 73 -10.30 8.17 -10.32
C VAL A 73 -10.20 9.54 -11.01
N GLY A 74 -9.50 9.63 -12.13
CA GLY A 74 -9.32 10.88 -12.87
C GLY A 74 -8.50 10.71 -14.13
N LYS A 75 -8.25 11.83 -14.84
CA LYS A 75 -7.64 11.85 -16.17
C LYS A 75 -6.35 10.98 -16.28
N GLY A 76 -5.43 11.08 -15.33
CA GLY A 76 -4.17 10.34 -15.40
C GLY A 76 -4.37 8.82 -15.32
N THR A 77 -5.17 8.34 -14.36
CA THR A 77 -5.48 6.92 -14.22
C THR A 77 -6.39 6.40 -15.34
N ASP A 78 -7.21 7.26 -15.94
CA ASP A 78 -7.97 6.94 -17.15
C ASP A 78 -7.03 6.75 -18.36
N LEU A 79 -5.99 7.57 -18.50
CA LEU A 79 -4.97 7.37 -19.54
C LEU A 79 -4.20 6.05 -19.33
N PHE A 80 -3.85 5.73 -18.08
CA PHE A 80 -3.20 4.45 -17.79
C PHE A 80 -4.08 3.25 -18.13
N SER A 81 -5.40 3.35 -17.93
CA SER A 81 -6.31 2.23 -18.25
C SER A 81 -6.38 1.86 -19.74
N LYS A 82 -5.80 2.69 -20.60
CA LYS A 82 -5.73 2.48 -22.05
C LYS A 82 -4.40 1.89 -22.52
N LEU A 83 -3.44 1.72 -21.61
CA LEU A 83 -2.15 1.09 -21.90
C LEU A 83 -2.34 -0.37 -22.30
N SER A 84 -1.53 -0.83 -23.24
CA SER A 84 -1.51 -2.18 -23.78
C SER A 84 -0.11 -2.77 -23.70
N GLU A 85 0.01 -4.07 -23.81
CA GLU A 85 1.31 -4.77 -23.89
C GLU A 85 2.20 -4.17 -24.97
N GLY A 86 3.46 -3.90 -24.61
CA GLY A 86 4.45 -3.25 -25.47
C GLY A 86 4.46 -1.72 -25.42
N ASP A 87 3.43 -1.08 -24.83
CA ASP A 87 3.47 0.36 -24.59
C ASP A 87 4.56 0.74 -23.58
N HIS A 88 4.92 2.02 -23.58
CA HIS A 88 5.91 2.56 -22.64
C HIS A 88 5.27 3.60 -21.73
N VAL A 89 5.71 3.62 -20.48
CA VAL A 89 5.29 4.60 -19.50
C VAL A 89 6.47 5.04 -18.63
N ASP A 90 6.64 6.35 -18.45
CA ASP A 90 7.67 6.89 -17.58
C ASP A 90 7.32 6.64 -16.12
N VAL A 91 8.25 6.08 -15.36
CA VAL A 91 8.13 5.82 -13.92
C VAL A 91 9.31 6.40 -13.15
N LEU A 92 9.03 6.90 -11.96
CA LEU A 92 10.02 7.39 -10.99
C LEU A 92 9.90 6.57 -9.71
N GLY A 93 10.99 5.96 -9.27
CA GLY A 93 10.96 5.16 -8.04
C GLY A 93 12.25 4.39 -7.74
N PRO A 94 12.20 3.48 -6.75
CA PRO A 94 11.11 3.37 -5.77
C PRO A 94 11.08 4.59 -4.85
N LEU A 95 9.89 4.98 -4.41
CA LEU A 95 9.65 6.16 -3.58
C LEU A 95 9.14 5.78 -2.19
N GLY A 96 9.49 6.61 -1.21
CA GLY A 96 9.09 6.43 0.18
C GLY A 96 9.79 5.29 0.90
N ASN A 97 9.36 5.05 2.14
CA ASN A 97 9.84 4.00 3.03
C ASN A 97 8.86 2.83 3.03
N GLY A 98 9.38 1.61 3.18
CA GLY A 98 8.56 0.40 3.27
C GLY A 98 8.06 0.11 4.68
N TYR A 99 7.30 -0.96 4.83
CA TYR A 99 6.90 -1.47 6.14
C TYR A 99 8.12 -2.03 6.89
N PRO A 100 8.25 -1.74 8.21
CA PRO A 100 9.31 -2.29 9.06
C PRO A 100 9.03 -3.76 9.39
N MET A 101 9.43 -4.67 8.49
CA MET A 101 9.14 -6.10 8.61
C MET A 101 9.84 -6.77 9.80
N GLU A 102 10.92 -6.20 10.31
CA GLU A 102 11.64 -6.65 11.51
C GLU A 102 10.76 -6.62 12.76
N GLU A 103 9.80 -5.72 12.81
CA GLU A 103 8.84 -5.62 13.91
C GLU A 103 7.85 -6.78 13.98
N ALA A 104 7.76 -7.58 12.92
CA ALA A 104 6.91 -8.76 12.86
C ALA A 104 7.54 -10.01 13.53
N ALA A 105 8.85 -10.00 13.79
CA ALA A 105 9.57 -11.18 14.26
C ALA A 105 9.00 -11.76 15.55
N GLY A 106 8.56 -13.01 15.51
CA GLY A 106 7.98 -13.73 16.66
C GLY A 106 6.61 -13.23 17.15
N LYS A 107 5.99 -12.27 16.45
CA LYS A 107 4.70 -11.65 16.81
C LYS A 107 3.56 -12.18 15.96
N SER A 108 2.34 -12.11 16.49
CA SER A 108 1.10 -12.30 15.73
C SER A 108 0.80 -11.02 14.94
N VAL A 109 0.81 -11.13 13.60
CA VAL A 109 0.68 -9.99 12.68
C VAL A 109 -0.71 -9.95 12.07
N ILE A 110 -1.30 -8.75 12.00
CA ILE A 110 -2.55 -8.50 11.27
C ILE A 110 -2.24 -7.56 10.09
N LEU A 111 -2.55 -8.00 8.88
CA LEU A 111 -2.53 -7.16 7.68
C LEU A 111 -3.96 -6.65 7.42
N MET A 112 -4.16 -5.34 7.46
CA MET A 112 -5.49 -4.75 7.28
C MET A 112 -5.52 -3.81 6.07
N GLY A 113 -6.31 -4.16 5.06
CA GLY A 113 -6.46 -3.35 3.84
C GLY A 113 -7.88 -2.91 3.58
N GLY A 114 -8.08 -1.72 3.01
CA GLY A 114 -9.39 -1.23 2.60
C GLY A 114 -9.44 -0.65 1.20
N GLY A 115 -10.35 -1.13 0.36
CA GLY A 115 -10.51 -0.63 -0.99
C GLY A 115 -9.22 -0.69 -1.80
N ILE A 116 -8.76 0.43 -2.36
CA ILE A 116 -7.52 0.47 -3.15
C ILE A 116 -6.25 0.43 -2.27
N GLY A 117 -6.37 0.42 -0.95
CA GLY A 117 -5.27 0.14 -0.02
C GLY A 117 -4.97 -1.36 0.16
N VAL A 118 -5.79 -2.25 -0.38
CA VAL A 118 -5.55 -3.70 -0.38
C VAL A 118 -4.27 -4.11 -1.14
N PRO A 119 -4.02 -3.66 -2.38
CA PRO A 119 -2.90 -4.09 -3.19
C PRO A 119 -1.51 -3.98 -2.55
N PRO A 120 -1.10 -2.90 -1.89
CA PRO A 120 0.25 -2.78 -1.33
C PRO A 120 0.57 -3.79 -0.22
N LEU A 121 -0.44 -4.39 0.40
CA LEU A 121 -0.25 -5.41 1.42
C LEU A 121 0.04 -6.81 0.85
N LEU A 122 -0.17 -7.03 -0.44
CA LEU A 122 0.06 -8.34 -1.06
C LEU A 122 1.56 -8.71 -1.10
N GLU A 123 2.42 -7.78 -1.50
CA GLU A 123 3.88 -8.02 -1.46
C GLU A 123 4.38 -8.17 -0.01
N LEU A 124 3.79 -7.44 0.94
CA LEU A 124 4.12 -7.60 2.36
C LEU A 124 3.74 -9.01 2.85
N ALA A 125 2.52 -9.48 2.59
CA ALA A 125 2.06 -10.82 2.95
C ALA A 125 2.99 -11.90 2.38
N LYS A 126 3.33 -11.78 1.08
CA LYS A 126 4.26 -12.68 0.38
C LYS A 126 5.65 -12.68 1.03
N ARG A 127 6.20 -11.53 1.42
CA ARG A 127 7.53 -11.47 2.02
C ARG A 127 7.56 -11.96 3.45
N LEU A 128 6.59 -11.57 4.28
CA LEU A 128 6.49 -12.05 5.66
C LEU A 128 6.34 -13.57 5.72
N SER A 129 5.56 -14.18 4.81
CA SER A 129 5.39 -15.64 4.75
C SER A 129 6.66 -16.41 4.33
N LYS A 130 7.67 -15.72 3.77
CA LYS A 130 8.91 -16.32 3.28
C LYS A 130 10.15 -16.00 4.13
N LEU A 131 9.96 -15.28 5.24
CA LEU A 131 11.07 -14.97 6.14
C LEU A 131 11.62 -16.25 6.80
N SER A 132 12.92 -16.25 7.10
CA SER A 132 13.58 -17.30 7.88
C SER A 132 13.01 -17.42 9.28
N ASP A 133 13.18 -18.58 9.92
CA ASP A 133 12.55 -18.92 11.20
C ASP A 133 12.84 -17.91 12.33
N ASP A 134 14.02 -17.29 12.32
CA ASP A 134 14.46 -16.29 13.30
C ASP A 134 13.80 -14.92 13.10
N LYS A 135 13.22 -14.65 11.94
CA LYS A 135 12.62 -13.36 11.55
C LYS A 135 11.14 -13.43 11.23
N ARG A 136 10.60 -14.64 11.06
CA ARG A 136 9.21 -14.79 10.68
C ARG A 136 8.26 -14.40 11.81
N PRO A 137 7.05 -13.91 11.48
CA PRO A 137 5.98 -13.77 12.43
C PRO A 137 5.57 -15.14 13.03
N LYS A 138 5.00 -15.10 14.22
CA LYS A 138 4.39 -16.28 14.86
C LYS A 138 3.22 -16.79 14.02
N ASP A 139 2.36 -15.88 13.60
CA ASP A 139 1.26 -16.09 12.66
C ASP A 139 0.96 -14.81 11.89
N ILE A 140 0.23 -14.95 10.78
CA ILE A 140 -0.25 -13.84 9.95
C ILE A 140 -1.76 -14.03 9.76
N LYS A 141 -2.53 -12.99 10.03
CA LYS A 141 -3.95 -12.89 9.73
C LYS A 141 -4.18 -11.72 8.79
N ILE A 142 -5.04 -11.91 7.81
CA ILE A 142 -5.28 -10.92 6.76
C ILE A 142 -6.74 -10.51 6.82
N VAL A 143 -7.02 -9.21 6.98
CA VAL A 143 -8.38 -8.66 7.06
C VAL A 143 -8.54 -7.61 5.97
N MET A 144 -9.37 -7.89 4.96
CA MET A 144 -9.55 -7.01 3.80
C MET A 144 -10.99 -6.51 3.70
N GLY A 145 -11.12 -5.19 3.58
CA GLY A 145 -12.38 -4.48 3.44
C GLY A 145 -12.66 -4.07 1.99
N TYR A 146 -13.86 -4.35 1.53
CA TYR A 146 -14.36 -4.01 0.20
C TYR A 146 -15.74 -3.35 0.30
N ARG A 147 -16.22 -2.75 -0.77
CA ARG A 147 -17.60 -2.22 -0.82
C ARG A 147 -18.64 -3.32 -0.94
N ASN A 148 -18.31 -4.35 -1.73
CA ASN A 148 -19.19 -5.45 -2.11
C ASN A 148 -18.37 -6.71 -2.39
N ASP A 149 -18.98 -7.70 -3.01
CA ASP A 149 -18.38 -9.01 -3.35
C ASP A 149 -17.27 -8.97 -4.41
N GLN A 150 -16.94 -7.81 -4.99
CA GLN A 150 -15.80 -7.66 -5.89
C GLN A 150 -14.47 -7.66 -5.12
N THR A 151 -14.13 -8.79 -4.55
CA THR A 151 -12.97 -8.99 -3.66
C THR A 151 -11.69 -9.27 -4.44
N PHE A 152 -11.24 -8.29 -5.25
CA PHE A 152 -10.01 -8.44 -6.04
C PHE A 152 -8.81 -8.78 -5.15
N LEU A 153 -7.91 -9.63 -5.65
CA LEU A 153 -6.72 -10.18 -4.98
C LEU A 153 -6.99 -11.14 -3.80
N ALA A 154 -8.24 -11.41 -3.40
CA ALA A 154 -8.55 -12.28 -2.25
C ALA A 154 -7.91 -13.67 -2.40
N ASP A 155 -8.01 -14.30 -3.59
CA ASP A 155 -7.42 -15.63 -3.82
C ASP A 155 -5.89 -15.62 -3.79
N GLU A 156 -5.28 -14.47 -4.06
CA GLU A 156 -3.82 -14.33 -3.93
C GLU A 156 -3.39 -14.22 -2.47
N PHE A 157 -4.14 -13.50 -1.65
CA PHE A 157 -3.88 -13.40 -0.20
C PHE A 157 -4.02 -14.75 0.51
N ARG A 158 -5.03 -15.55 0.16
CA ARG A 158 -5.24 -16.90 0.73
C ARG A 158 -4.04 -17.85 0.57
N LYS A 159 -3.13 -17.55 -0.35
CA LYS A 159 -1.88 -18.33 -0.54
C LYS A 159 -0.85 -18.08 0.57
N TYR A 160 -0.99 -17.00 1.33
CA TYR A 160 0.02 -16.58 2.30
C TYR A 160 -0.43 -16.71 3.75
N ALA A 161 -1.72 -16.52 4.02
CA ALA A 161 -2.29 -16.63 5.36
C ALA A 161 -3.82 -16.73 5.33
N GLU A 162 -4.42 -16.92 6.50
CA GLU A 162 -5.87 -16.90 6.68
C GLU A 162 -6.44 -15.53 6.35
N LEU A 163 -7.47 -15.50 5.49
CA LEU A 163 -8.10 -14.27 4.98
C LEU A 163 -9.53 -14.13 5.52
N TYR A 164 -9.76 -13.03 6.17
CA TYR A 164 -11.07 -12.54 6.59
C TYR A 164 -11.50 -11.38 5.70
N ILE A 165 -12.76 -11.34 5.31
CA ILE A 165 -13.31 -10.31 4.43
C ILE A 165 -14.42 -9.57 5.16
N ALA A 166 -14.41 -8.24 5.04
CA ALA A 166 -15.53 -7.37 5.40
C ALA A 166 -16.05 -6.67 4.13
N THR A 167 -17.37 -6.51 4.05
CA THR A 167 -17.98 -5.73 2.96
C THR A 167 -18.99 -4.71 3.53
N ASP A 168 -18.96 -3.50 2.97
CA ASP A 168 -19.85 -2.42 3.42
C ASP A 168 -21.32 -2.78 3.26
N ASP A 169 -21.66 -3.54 2.20
CA ASP A 169 -23.04 -3.96 1.89
C ASP A 169 -23.44 -5.32 2.47
N GLY A 170 -22.52 -6.04 3.14
CA GLY A 170 -22.76 -7.36 3.71
C GLY A 170 -22.91 -8.49 2.69
N SER A 171 -22.52 -8.26 1.43
CA SER A 171 -22.65 -9.28 0.36
C SER A 171 -21.69 -10.45 0.52
N LEU A 172 -20.57 -10.27 1.25
CA LEU A 172 -19.59 -11.32 1.52
C LEU A 172 -18.85 -11.05 2.85
N GLY A 173 -18.65 -12.11 3.64
CA GLY A 173 -17.92 -12.02 4.92
C GLY A 173 -18.66 -11.23 5.99
N THR A 174 -17.93 -10.52 6.85
CA THR A 174 -18.50 -9.65 7.88
C THR A 174 -19.14 -8.41 7.24
N HIS A 175 -20.38 -8.10 7.63
CA HIS A 175 -21.06 -6.86 7.22
C HIS A 175 -20.50 -5.68 8.03
N GLY A 176 -19.83 -4.76 7.37
CA GLY A 176 -19.27 -3.56 8.00
C GLY A 176 -17.81 -3.32 7.63
N THR A 177 -17.06 -2.80 8.60
CA THR A 177 -15.66 -2.39 8.45
C THR A 177 -14.69 -3.54 8.78
N VAL A 178 -13.42 -3.35 8.48
CA VAL A 178 -12.34 -4.28 8.88
C VAL A 178 -12.22 -4.41 10.41
N ILE A 179 -12.64 -3.39 11.17
CA ILE A 179 -12.66 -3.44 12.64
C ILE A 179 -13.84 -4.31 13.13
N ASP A 180 -14.98 -4.23 12.45
CA ASP A 180 -16.11 -5.11 12.75
C ASP A 180 -15.72 -6.57 12.54
N ALA A 181 -14.95 -6.87 11.48
CA ALA A 181 -14.42 -8.21 11.24
C ALA A 181 -13.43 -8.65 12.33
N LEU A 182 -12.54 -7.78 12.84
CA LEU A 182 -11.67 -8.11 13.98
C LEU A 182 -12.51 -8.55 15.20
N ASN A 183 -13.55 -7.77 15.52
CA ASN A 183 -14.38 -8.01 16.70
C ASN A 183 -15.24 -9.27 16.54
N GLU A 184 -15.93 -9.43 15.41
CA GLU A 184 -16.82 -10.55 15.14
C GLU A 184 -16.06 -11.89 15.12
N GLN A 185 -14.89 -11.91 14.50
CA GLN A 185 -14.05 -13.11 14.36
C GLN A 185 -13.07 -13.30 15.53
N SER A 186 -13.09 -12.40 16.53
CA SER A 186 -12.16 -12.43 17.68
C SER A 186 -10.68 -12.51 17.25
N ILE A 187 -10.30 -11.68 16.26
CA ILE A 187 -8.96 -11.69 15.71
C ILE A 187 -8.04 -10.87 16.62
N GLU A 188 -7.07 -11.53 17.23
CA GLU A 188 -6.06 -10.92 18.07
C GLU A 188 -4.71 -10.89 17.37
N GLY A 189 -3.85 -9.94 17.75
CA GLY A 189 -2.49 -9.81 17.24
C GLY A 189 -1.66 -8.83 18.06
N ASP A 190 -0.38 -8.74 17.73
CA ASP A 190 0.58 -7.84 18.40
C ASP A 190 0.91 -6.62 17.54
N VAL A 191 0.89 -6.79 16.22
CA VAL A 191 1.29 -5.75 15.24
C VAL A 191 0.30 -5.69 14.09
N ILE A 192 -0.13 -4.48 13.75
CA ILE A 192 -1.00 -4.19 12.60
C ILE A 192 -0.17 -3.48 11.52
N TYR A 193 -0.19 -3.98 10.29
CA TYR A 193 0.23 -3.26 9.10
C TYR A 193 -0.99 -2.94 8.25
N THR A 194 -1.20 -1.67 7.91
CA THR A 194 -2.45 -1.27 7.25
C THR A 194 -2.25 -0.25 6.14
N CYS A 195 -3.13 -0.32 5.15
CA CYS A 195 -3.28 0.66 4.09
C CYS A 195 -4.75 0.78 3.69
N GLY A 196 -5.25 2.00 3.55
CA GLY A 196 -6.65 2.24 3.19
C GLY A 196 -7.09 3.68 3.35
N PRO A 197 -8.38 3.96 3.24
CA PRO A 197 -8.91 5.31 3.35
C PRO A 197 -8.71 5.89 4.76
N MET A 198 -8.52 7.20 4.85
CA MET A 198 -8.23 7.91 6.10
C MET A 198 -9.20 7.57 7.26
N PRO A 199 -10.54 7.46 7.06
CA PRO A 199 -11.44 7.06 8.15
C PRO A 199 -11.12 5.68 8.72
N MET A 200 -10.72 4.70 7.88
CA MET A 200 -10.28 3.38 8.30
C MET A 200 -8.99 3.47 9.12
N LEU A 201 -8.00 4.22 8.64
CA LEU A 201 -6.71 4.38 9.32
C LEU A 201 -6.86 5.02 10.71
N ARG A 202 -7.74 6.03 10.84
CA ARG A 202 -8.10 6.63 12.15
C ARG A 202 -8.74 5.62 13.09
N GLY A 203 -9.65 4.81 12.57
CA GLY A 203 -10.28 3.73 13.35
C GLY A 203 -9.27 2.69 13.83
N ILE A 204 -8.36 2.26 12.95
CA ILE A 204 -7.32 1.28 13.28
C ILE A 204 -6.31 1.87 14.29
N LYS A 205 -5.90 3.13 14.13
CA LYS A 205 -5.05 3.81 15.10
C LYS A 205 -5.67 3.81 16.50
N LYS A 206 -6.95 4.16 16.60
CA LYS A 206 -7.70 4.15 17.85
C LYS A 206 -7.79 2.72 18.43
N TYR A 207 -8.19 1.75 17.61
CA TYR A 207 -8.29 0.35 17.99
C TYR A 207 -6.97 -0.20 18.53
N ALA A 208 -5.86 0.06 17.82
CA ALA A 208 -4.54 -0.39 18.25
C ALA A 208 -4.12 0.20 19.60
N ALA A 209 -4.38 1.49 19.82
CA ALA A 209 -4.10 2.14 21.12
C ALA A 209 -4.95 1.55 22.26
N GLU A 210 -6.23 1.27 22.04
CA GLU A 210 -7.14 0.67 23.03
C GLU A 210 -6.76 -0.77 23.40
N HIS A 211 -6.10 -1.49 22.46
CA HIS A 211 -5.71 -2.90 22.65
C HIS A 211 -4.20 -3.09 22.88
N ASN A 212 -3.43 -2.00 23.09
CA ASN A 212 -1.97 -2.03 23.27
C ASN A 212 -1.23 -2.74 22.12
N MET A 213 -1.71 -2.58 20.90
CA MET A 213 -1.11 -3.12 19.68
C MET A 213 -0.25 -2.07 18.99
N LYS A 214 0.87 -2.49 18.42
CA LYS A 214 1.65 -1.62 17.52
C LYS A 214 0.95 -1.55 16.15
N ALA A 215 0.91 -0.37 15.54
CA ALA A 215 0.30 -0.22 14.22
C ALA A 215 1.16 0.64 13.29
N TYR A 216 1.30 0.20 12.04
CA TYR A 216 1.99 0.91 10.96
C TYR A 216 0.99 1.26 9.88
N LEU A 217 0.83 2.56 9.64
CA LEU A 217 -0.18 3.12 8.74
C LEU A 217 0.49 3.60 7.45
N SER A 218 0.05 3.09 6.31
CA SER A 218 0.44 3.64 5.01
C SER A 218 -0.52 4.75 4.62
N LEU A 219 -0.03 5.99 4.61
CA LEU A 219 -0.80 7.19 4.36
C LEU A 219 -0.75 7.58 2.88
N GLU A 220 -1.86 8.13 2.41
CA GLU A 220 -2.00 8.66 1.05
C GLU A 220 -2.24 10.17 1.09
N GLU A 221 -1.55 10.90 0.21
CA GLU A 221 -1.78 12.32 -0.04
C GLU A 221 -1.55 12.68 -1.51
N ARG A 222 -2.09 13.82 -1.92
CA ARG A 222 -1.81 14.37 -3.25
C ARG A 222 -0.35 14.75 -3.35
N MET A 223 0.32 14.25 -4.37
CA MET A 223 1.75 14.49 -4.58
C MET A 223 2.01 15.28 -5.85
N ALA A 224 2.98 16.18 -5.79
CA ALA A 224 3.52 16.85 -6.96
C ALA A 224 4.89 16.28 -7.35
N CYS A 225 5.92 16.44 -6.52
CA CYS A 225 7.28 16.02 -6.88
C CYS A 225 7.61 14.55 -6.55
N GLY A 226 7.01 13.95 -5.52
CA GLY A 226 7.33 12.60 -5.04
C GLY A 226 8.71 12.42 -4.41
N VAL A 227 9.52 13.49 -4.30
CA VAL A 227 10.93 13.44 -3.90
C VAL A 227 11.28 14.36 -2.71
N GLY A 228 10.27 14.89 -2.03
CA GLY A 228 10.45 15.70 -0.82
C GLY A 228 10.72 17.18 -1.04
N ALA A 229 10.75 17.67 -2.29
CA ALA A 229 11.15 19.05 -2.59
C ALA A 229 10.02 20.08 -2.46
N CYS A 230 8.76 19.71 -2.77
CA CYS A 230 7.65 20.68 -2.90
C CYS A 230 6.82 20.88 -1.63
N LEU A 231 6.98 20.03 -0.62
CA LEU A 231 6.21 20.02 0.64
C LEU A 231 4.68 19.91 0.44
N GLY A 232 4.22 19.36 -0.69
CA GLY A 232 2.81 19.25 -1.01
C GLY A 232 2.10 18.06 -0.34
N CYS A 233 2.84 17.06 0.16
CA CYS A 233 2.30 15.83 0.72
C CYS A 233 2.68 15.66 2.20
N VAL A 234 2.45 16.69 3.02
CA VAL A 234 2.79 16.67 4.44
C VAL A 234 1.64 16.15 5.29
N VAL A 235 2.00 15.43 6.35
CA VAL A 235 1.10 15.00 7.42
C VAL A 235 1.59 15.59 8.74
N ALA A 236 0.66 15.92 9.64
CA ALA A 236 1.00 16.37 10.98
C ALA A 236 1.61 15.24 11.80
N THR A 237 2.64 15.57 12.60
CA THR A 237 3.33 14.64 13.50
C THR A 237 3.31 15.16 14.92
N LYS A 238 3.43 14.26 15.91
CA LYS A 238 3.50 14.66 17.33
C LYS A 238 4.81 15.37 17.65
N GLU A 239 5.91 14.89 17.08
CA GLU A 239 7.24 15.46 17.30
C GLU A 239 7.64 16.43 16.21
N LYS A 240 8.54 17.36 16.56
CA LYS A 240 9.14 18.26 15.59
C LYS A 240 10.18 17.52 14.76
N ASP A 241 10.10 17.67 13.45
CA ASP A 241 11.14 17.21 12.55
C ASP A 241 12.45 17.96 12.84
N ALA A 242 13.54 17.22 13.00
CA ALA A 242 14.84 17.76 13.34
C ALA A 242 15.44 18.71 12.27
N HIS A 243 14.97 18.60 11.02
CA HIS A 243 15.44 19.39 9.89
C HIS A 243 14.60 20.64 9.63
N SER A 244 13.29 20.49 9.60
CA SER A 244 12.34 21.59 9.30
C SER A 244 11.91 22.38 10.55
N HIS A 245 12.12 21.84 11.74
CA HIS A 245 11.66 22.36 13.04
C HIS A 245 10.15 22.57 13.15
N VAL A 246 9.36 21.88 12.33
CA VAL A 246 7.88 21.87 12.36
C VAL A 246 7.35 20.47 12.61
N ASN A 247 6.12 20.40 13.13
CA ASN A 247 5.45 19.13 13.42
C ASN A 247 4.78 18.58 12.17
N ASN A 248 5.58 18.20 11.18
CA ASN A 248 5.10 17.53 9.97
C ASN A 248 6.14 16.58 9.39
N ALA A 249 5.66 15.62 8.60
CA ALA A 249 6.48 14.70 7.81
C ALA A 249 5.97 14.66 6.37
N ARG A 250 6.87 14.39 5.44
CA ARG A 250 6.55 14.28 4.00
C ARG A 250 6.24 12.84 3.65
N ILE A 251 5.02 12.57 3.25
CA ILE A 251 4.59 11.21 2.91
C ILE A 251 5.49 10.59 1.82
N CYS A 252 5.98 11.37 0.87
CA CYS A 252 6.78 10.85 -0.23
C CYS A 252 8.24 10.49 0.13
N THR A 253 8.77 10.94 1.27
CA THR A 253 10.17 10.69 1.68
C THR A 253 10.29 10.13 3.09
N ASP A 254 9.47 10.62 4.02
CA ASP A 254 9.50 10.22 5.42
C ASP A 254 8.51 9.06 5.68
N GLY A 255 7.43 8.96 4.86
CA GLY A 255 6.49 7.87 4.73
C GLY A 255 6.66 7.08 3.42
N PRO A 256 5.62 6.46 2.86
CA PRO A 256 4.20 6.58 3.26
C PRO A 256 3.84 5.81 4.54
N VAL A 257 4.68 4.88 4.98
CA VAL A 257 4.44 4.07 6.17
C VAL A 257 4.98 4.79 7.40
N PHE A 258 4.10 5.01 8.36
CA PHE A 258 4.41 5.64 9.65
C PHE A 258 3.96 4.76 10.80
N ASP A 259 4.65 4.86 11.94
CA ASP A 259 4.10 4.41 13.20
C ASP A 259 2.84 5.21 13.53
N ALA A 260 1.79 4.54 13.95
CA ALA A 260 0.53 5.19 14.30
C ALA A 260 0.67 6.18 15.46
N GLU A 261 1.68 5.99 16.32
CA GLU A 261 1.94 6.89 17.41
C GLU A 261 2.55 8.22 16.97
N ASP A 262 3.29 8.23 15.85
CA ASP A 262 4.05 9.40 15.41
C ASP A 262 3.19 10.42 14.65
N VAL A 263 2.11 9.98 14.00
CA VAL A 263 1.28 10.83 13.15
C VAL A 263 0.01 11.30 13.86
N ASP A 264 -0.41 12.53 13.56
CA ASP A 264 -1.66 13.11 14.04
C ASP A 264 -2.68 13.15 12.89
N ILE A 265 -3.53 12.11 12.82
CA ILE A 265 -4.53 11.91 11.76
C ILE A 265 -5.91 11.75 12.32
#